data_bc7200c3d7d34c831fe2f4462e5beb85
#
_entry.id   bc7200c3d7d34c831fe2f4462e5beb85
#
_cell.length_a   1.000
_cell.length_b   1.000
_cell.length_c   1.000
_cell.angle_alpha   90.00
_cell.angle_beta   90.00
_cell.angle_gamma   90.00
#
_symmetry.space_group_name_H-M   'P 1'
#
loop_
_entity.id
_entity.type
_entity.pdbx_description
1 polymer ?
#
loop_
_entity_poly.entity_id
_entity_poly.type
_entity_poly.pdbx_seq_one_letter_code
_entity_poly.pdbx_strand_id
1 'polypeptide(L)'
;MWKPRLLRGVRLKYDETRGEWLLLAPERVIKADAIAAEILKRCDGTATFAAIVDDLAAEFSADRARVETDVRALLEELAAKRIVDL
;
A
#
# COMPACT_ATOMS: atom_id res chain seq x y z
N MET A 1 -4.98 -15.02 -7.41
CA MET A 1 -5.51 -13.69 -7.11
C MET A 1 -4.79 -13.10 -5.91
N TRP A 2 -4.32 -11.88 -6.02
CA TRP A 2 -3.58 -11.23 -4.95
C TRP A 2 -4.51 -10.76 -3.84
N LYS A 3 -4.10 -11.02 -2.60
CA LYS A 3 -4.71 -10.46 -1.40
C LYS A 3 -3.58 -9.84 -0.59
N PRO A 4 -3.12 -8.65 -0.98
CA PRO A 4 -1.92 -8.07 -0.39
C PRO A 4 -2.04 -7.85 1.11
N ARG A 5 -0.94 -8.12 1.82
CA ARG A 5 -0.85 -7.85 3.25
C ARG A 5 0.57 -7.39 3.59
N LEU A 6 0.69 -6.61 4.64
CA LEU A 6 2.00 -6.26 5.15
C LEU A 6 2.63 -7.50 5.78
N LEU A 7 3.92 -7.69 5.54
CA LEU A 7 4.63 -8.80 6.15
C LEU A 7 4.75 -8.60 7.65
N ARG A 8 4.94 -9.70 8.38
CA ARG A 8 5.09 -9.69 9.83
C ARG A 8 6.21 -8.73 10.24
N GLY A 9 5.94 -7.89 11.22
CA GLY A 9 6.91 -6.89 11.67
C GLY A 9 6.91 -5.60 10.89
N VAL A 10 6.06 -5.48 9.85
CA VAL A 10 5.91 -4.26 9.07
C VAL A 10 4.61 -3.59 9.47
N ARG A 11 4.65 -2.28 9.67
CA ARG A 11 3.43 -1.51 9.96
C ARG A 11 3.49 -0.12 9.38
N LEU A 12 2.32 0.42 9.09
CA LEU A 12 2.16 1.78 8.60
C LEU A 12 1.89 2.69 9.78
N LYS A 13 2.61 3.80 9.86
CA LYS A 13 2.44 4.78 10.94
C LYS A 13 2.48 6.19 10.38
N TYR A 14 1.60 7.05 10.89
CA TYR A 14 1.65 8.46 10.58
C TYR A 14 2.53 9.19 11.59
N ASP A 15 3.55 9.89 11.10
CA ASP A 15 4.46 10.67 11.94
C ASP A 15 3.92 12.10 12.02
N GLU A 16 3.28 12.44 13.14
CA GLU A 16 2.67 13.75 13.34
C GLU A 16 3.70 14.87 13.40
N THR A 17 4.89 14.58 13.90
CA THR A 17 5.95 15.58 14.02
C THR A 17 6.41 16.06 12.65
N ARG A 18 6.51 15.14 11.69
CA ARG A 18 6.96 15.44 10.34
C ARG A 18 5.83 15.61 9.35
N GLY A 19 4.62 15.22 9.73
CA GLY A 19 3.47 15.26 8.85
C GLY A 19 3.58 14.29 7.68
N GLU A 20 4.14 13.11 7.91
CA GLU A 20 4.35 12.14 6.83
C GLU A 20 4.03 10.72 7.29
N TRP A 21 3.73 9.87 6.30
CA TRP A 21 3.50 8.44 6.54
C TRP A 21 4.80 7.66 6.44
N LEU A 22 4.95 6.69 7.35
CA LEU A 22 6.13 5.83 7.40
C LEU A 22 5.72 4.37 7.40
N LEU A 23 6.47 3.56 6.64
CA LEU A 23 6.42 2.11 6.76
C LEU A 23 7.56 1.71 7.68
N LEU A 24 7.20 1.15 8.83
CA LEU A 24 8.19 0.68 9.81
C LEU A 24 8.40 -0.81 9.60
N ALA A 25 9.60 -1.19 9.24
CA ALA A 25 10.01 -2.57 9.04
C ALA A 25 11.23 -2.86 9.92
N PRO A 26 11.54 -4.14 10.19
CA PRO A 26 12.76 -4.45 10.92
C PRO A 26 13.96 -3.83 10.20
N GLU A 27 14.75 -3.10 10.94
CA GLU A 27 16.00 -2.50 10.47
C GLU A 27 15.87 -1.40 9.40
N ARG A 28 14.67 -0.97 9.05
CA ARG A 28 14.52 0.15 8.10
C ARG A 28 13.19 0.86 8.25
N VAL A 29 13.21 2.10 7.79
CA VAL A 29 12.02 2.96 7.74
C VAL A 29 11.91 3.46 6.31
N ILE A 30 10.72 3.33 5.72
CA ILE A 30 10.46 3.76 4.35
C ILE A 30 9.39 4.84 4.37
N LYS A 31 9.66 5.96 3.73
CA LYS A 31 8.66 7.02 3.61
C LYS A 31 7.61 6.61 2.59
N ALA A 32 6.36 6.91 2.90
CA ALA A 32 5.23 6.65 1.99
C ALA A 32 4.49 7.96 1.76
N ASP A 33 4.19 8.27 0.51
CA ASP A 33 3.36 9.43 0.21
C ASP A 33 1.90 9.12 0.56
N ALA A 34 1.03 10.12 0.44
CA ALA A 34 -0.37 9.97 0.80
C ALA A 34 -1.07 8.89 -0.03
N ILE A 35 -0.72 8.75 -1.30
CA ILE A 35 -1.34 7.75 -2.17
C ILE A 35 -0.87 6.36 -1.78
N ALA A 36 0.42 6.18 -1.56
CA ALA A 36 0.97 4.90 -1.09
C ALA A 36 0.34 4.49 0.24
N ALA A 37 0.15 5.45 1.15
CA ALA A 37 -0.49 5.18 2.44
C ALA A 37 -1.92 4.67 2.25
N GLU A 38 -2.69 5.24 1.32
CA GLU A 38 -4.05 4.78 1.05
C GLU A 38 -4.07 3.36 0.52
N ILE A 39 -3.11 2.99 -0.31
CA ILE A 39 -2.98 1.63 -0.80
C ILE A 39 -2.64 0.68 0.37
N LEU A 40 -1.66 1.07 1.17
CA LEU A 40 -1.15 0.23 2.27
C LEU A 40 -2.18 0.03 3.39
N LYS A 41 -3.03 1.02 3.65
CA LYS A 41 -4.12 0.87 4.62
C LYS A 41 -5.08 -0.26 4.26
N ARG A 42 -5.18 -0.58 2.98
CA ARG A 42 -6.09 -1.60 2.46
C ARG A 42 -5.44 -2.97 2.33
N CYS A 43 -4.14 -3.07 2.63
CA CYS A 43 -3.39 -4.33 2.52
C CYS A 43 -3.52 -5.13 3.81
N ASP A 44 -4.70 -5.70 4.05
CA ASP A 44 -5.01 -6.42 5.27
C ASP A 44 -5.04 -7.95 5.10
N GLY A 45 -4.71 -8.43 3.91
CA GLY A 45 -4.70 -9.86 3.62
C GLY A 45 -6.05 -10.44 3.27
N THR A 46 -7.13 -9.66 3.35
CA THR A 46 -8.48 -10.12 3.00
C THR A 46 -9.01 -9.46 1.73
N ALA A 47 -8.74 -8.16 1.55
CA ALA A 47 -9.15 -7.47 0.34
C ALA A 47 -8.31 -7.92 -0.85
N THR A 48 -8.98 -8.23 -1.96
CA THR A 48 -8.28 -8.62 -3.18
C THR A 48 -7.68 -7.39 -3.85
N PHE A 49 -6.68 -7.61 -4.72
CA PHE A 49 -6.12 -6.55 -5.53
C PHE A 49 -7.22 -5.77 -6.29
N ALA A 50 -8.13 -6.50 -6.92
CA ALA A 50 -9.21 -5.87 -7.67
C ALA A 50 -10.10 -5.00 -6.77
N ALA A 51 -10.42 -5.48 -5.57
CA ALA A 51 -11.24 -4.72 -4.62
C ALA A 51 -10.53 -3.45 -4.17
N ILE A 52 -9.23 -3.53 -3.94
CA ILE A 52 -8.43 -2.36 -3.56
C ILE A 52 -8.43 -1.32 -4.68
N VAL A 53 -8.23 -1.76 -5.91
CA VAL A 53 -8.24 -0.87 -7.08
C VAL A 53 -9.61 -0.21 -7.25
N ASP A 54 -10.68 -0.99 -7.15
CA ASP A 54 -12.05 -0.47 -7.27
C ASP A 54 -12.35 0.58 -6.21
N ASP A 55 -11.98 0.30 -4.98
CA ASP A 55 -12.20 1.19 -3.85
C ASP A 55 -11.45 2.52 -4.02
N LEU A 56 -10.18 2.45 -4.41
CA LEU A 56 -9.37 3.65 -4.61
C LEU A 56 -9.87 4.46 -5.80
N ALA A 57 -10.23 3.80 -6.91
CA ALA A 57 -10.75 4.50 -8.08
C ALA A 57 -12.03 5.25 -7.76
N ALA A 58 -12.92 4.63 -6.97
CA ALA A 58 -14.17 5.26 -6.56
C ALA A 58 -13.91 6.43 -5.59
N GLU A 59 -13.07 6.23 -4.59
CA GLU A 59 -12.79 7.25 -3.58
C GLU A 59 -12.18 8.51 -4.18
N PHE A 60 -11.26 8.35 -5.11
CA PHE A 60 -10.55 9.48 -5.70
C PHE A 60 -11.10 9.92 -7.05
N SER A 61 -12.21 9.32 -7.49
CA SER A 61 -12.81 9.60 -8.80
C SER A 61 -11.78 9.52 -9.93
N ALA A 62 -10.93 8.50 -9.86
CA ALA A 62 -9.81 8.31 -10.77
C ALA A 62 -10.09 7.21 -11.79
N ASP A 63 -9.39 7.26 -12.93
CA ASP A 63 -9.47 6.22 -13.95
C ASP A 63 -8.98 4.89 -13.39
N ARG A 64 -9.85 3.88 -13.41
CA ARG A 64 -9.56 2.58 -12.82
C ARG A 64 -8.33 1.92 -13.44
N ALA A 65 -8.17 2.01 -14.75
CA ALA A 65 -7.04 1.37 -15.42
C ALA A 65 -5.72 1.99 -14.96
N ARG A 66 -5.69 3.28 -14.74
CA ARG A 66 -4.51 3.97 -14.25
C ARG A 66 -4.22 3.62 -12.79
N VAL A 67 -5.27 3.57 -11.97
CA VAL A 67 -5.13 3.18 -10.57
C VAL A 67 -4.60 1.74 -10.49
N GLU A 68 -5.12 0.83 -11.30
CA GLU A 68 -4.65 -0.54 -11.34
C GLU A 68 -3.15 -0.62 -11.66
N THR A 69 -2.70 0.12 -12.65
CA THR A 69 -1.29 0.16 -13.04
C THR A 69 -0.41 0.67 -11.90
N ASP A 70 -0.83 1.76 -11.26
CA ASP A 70 -0.06 2.39 -10.18
C ASP A 70 -0.02 1.50 -8.94
N VAL A 71 -1.14 0.91 -8.57
CA VAL A 71 -1.22 0.01 -7.41
C VAL A 71 -0.36 -1.23 -7.63
N ARG A 72 -0.45 -1.82 -8.83
CA ARG A 72 0.36 -2.99 -9.19
C ARG A 72 1.84 -2.68 -9.09
N ALA A 73 2.27 -1.56 -9.64
CA ALA A 73 3.68 -1.17 -9.62
C ALA A 73 4.20 -1.01 -8.19
N LEU A 74 3.44 -0.34 -7.33
CA LEU A 74 3.82 -0.16 -5.93
C LEU A 74 3.91 -1.49 -5.19
N LEU A 75 2.89 -2.33 -5.35
CA LEU A 75 2.85 -3.61 -4.64
C LEU A 75 3.97 -4.54 -5.11
N GLU A 76 4.28 -4.57 -6.41
CA GLU A 76 5.40 -5.38 -6.91
C GLU A 76 6.73 -4.88 -6.37
N GLU A 77 6.93 -3.57 -6.31
CA GLU A 77 8.15 -3.00 -5.74
C GLU A 77 8.29 -3.37 -4.25
N LEU A 78 7.21 -3.23 -3.49
CA LEU A 78 7.25 -3.53 -2.06
C LEU A 78 7.36 -5.03 -1.79
N ALA A 79 6.79 -5.86 -2.66
CA ALA A 79 6.96 -7.31 -2.55
C ALA A 79 8.41 -7.71 -2.80
N ALA A 80 9.07 -7.09 -3.77
CA ALA A 80 10.49 -7.33 -4.04
C ALA A 80 11.37 -6.92 -2.86
N LYS A 81 10.96 -5.90 -2.13
CA LYS A 81 11.66 -5.43 -0.93
C LYS A 81 11.26 -6.19 0.34
N ARG A 82 10.39 -7.17 0.22
CA ARG A 82 9.88 -7.99 1.32
C ARG A 82 9.16 -7.17 2.40
N ILE A 83 8.39 -6.20 1.94
CA ILE A 83 7.54 -5.36 2.78
C ILE A 83 6.10 -5.86 2.74
N VAL A 84 5.67 -6.33 1.58
CA VAL A 84 4.31 -6.78 1.31
C VAL A 84 4.37 -8.20 0.75
N ASP A 85 3.38 -9.02 1.14
CA ASP A 85 3.17 -10.35 0.59
C ASP A 85 1.95 -10.31 -0.33
N LEU A 86 2.06 -10.91 -1.50
CA LEU A 86 0.99 -10.90 -2.51
C LEU A 86 0.24 -12.22 -2.62
#